data_ae5e197991633ec26292d7bf07c3d6f2
#
_entry.id   ae5e197991633ec26292d7bf07c3d6f2
#
_cell.length_a   1.000
_cell.length_b   1.000
_cell.length_c   1.000
_cell.angle_alpha   90.00
_cell.angle_beta   90.00
_cell.angle_gamma   90.00
#
_symmetry.space_group_name_H-M   'P 1'
#
loop_
_entity.id
_entity.type
_entity.pdbx_description
1 polymer ?
#
loop_
_entity_poly.entity_id
_entity_poly.type
_entity_poly.pdbx_seq_one_letter_code
_entity_poly.pdbx_strand_id
1 'polypeptide(L)'
;QKQTEGLLLNILPEAIANRLKQQLGTIAEDFADVTVLFADIVGFTEIASSLSAIQLVRLLNQIFSDFDRLSDQYNLEKIKTIGDAYMVVGGLPRRSPHHAQAIAQMALDMQIAIAKFNAENQQNFSIRIGIHSGSVVAGVIGIKKLTYDLWGDTVNIASRMESQGFTNKIQVSETTYQHLRDEFLFEKRGEIEVKGKGKMTTYLLIGRK
;
A
#
# COMPACT_ATOMS: atom_id res chain seq x y z
N GLN A 1 26.44 -16.25 -6.46
CA GLN A 1 25.67 -16.43 -5.21
C GLN A 1 25.19 -15.12 -4.60
N LYS A 2 26.07 -14.10 -4.42
CA LYS A 2 25.66 -12.80 -3.88
C LYS A 2 24.66 -12.07 -4.78
N GLN A 3 24.81 -12.17 -6.11
CA GLN A 3 23.85 -11.55 -7.05
C GLN A 3 22.48 -12.23 -6.98
N THR A 4 22.43 -13.57 -6.88
CA THR A 4 21.17 -14.31 -6.76
C THR A 4 20.46 -13.97 -5.47
N GLU A 5 21.19 -13.84 -4.36
CA GLU A 5 20.62 -13.44 -3.08
C GLU A 5 20.07 -12.02 -3.12
N GLY A 6 20.82 -11.07 -3.70
CA GLY A 6 20.38 -9.69 -3.87
C GLY A 6 19.12 -9.58 -4.71
N LEU A 7 19.03 -10.36 -5.81
CA LEU A 7 17.83 -10.37 -6.65
C LEU A 7 16.62 -10.94 -5.92
N LEU A 8 16.79 -12.02 -5.14
CA LEU A 8 15.70 -12.57 -4.33
C LEU A 8 15.21 -11.58 -3.27
N LEU A 9 16.12 -10.86 -2.61
CA LEU A 9 15.75 -9.85 -1.61
C LEU A 9 15.01 -8.66 -2.21
N ASN A 10 15.23 -8.36 -3.51
CA ASN A 10 14.47 -7.32 -4.20
C ASN A 10 13.06 -7.76 -4.61
N ILE A 11 12.82 -9.06 -4.71
CA ILE A 11 11.54 -9.63 -5.13
C ILE A 11 10.74 -10.13 -3.94
N LEU A 12 11.41 -10.71 -2.95
CA LEU A 12 10.80 -11.35 -1.79
C LEU A 12 11.35 -10.76 -0.49
N PRO A 13 10.53 -10.69 0.58
CA PRO A 13 11.06 -10.37 1.91
C PRO A 13 12.16 -11.34 2.32
N GLU A 14 13.14 -10.86 3.08
CA GLU A 14 14.30 -11.66 3.51
C GLU A 14 13.89 -12.96 4.20
N ALA A 15 12.92 -12.90 5.11
CA ALA A 15 12.45 -14.08 5.82
C ALA A 15 11.88 -15.13 4.85
N ILE A 16 11.21 -14.70 3.80
CA ILE A 16 10.60 -15.56 2.79
C ILE A 16 11.67 -16.13 1.85
N ALA A 17 12.62 -15.31 1.43
CA ALA A 17 13.76 -15.77 0.61
C ALA A 17 14.55 -16.84 1.35
N ASN A 18 14.78 -16.68 2.64
CA ASN A 18 15.47 -17.66 3.47
C ASN A 18 14.71 -18.99 3.56
N ARG A 19 13.38 -18.94 3.67
CA ARG A 19 12.55 -20.17 3.67
C ARG A 19 12.64 -20.92 2.33
N LEU A 20 12.66 -20.18 1.21
CA LEU A 20 12.84 -20.78 -0.12
C LEU A 20 14.19 -21.47 -0.26
N LYS A 21 15.25 -20.87 0.25
CA LYS A 21 16.59 -21.48 0.25
C LYS A 21 16.64 -22.80 0.99
N GLN A 22 15.84 -22.92 2.05
CA GLN A 22 15.75 -24.14 2.85
C GLN A 22 14.82 -25.18 2.23
N GLN A 23 14.22 -24.88 1.09
CA GLN A 23 13.32 -25.76 0.34
C GLN A 23 12.14 -26.26 1.20
N LEU A 24 11.66 -25.39 2.09
CA LEU A 24 10.46 -25.66 2.86
C LEU A 24 9.23 -25.47 1.98
N GLY A 25 8.43 -26.49 1.80
CA GLY A 25 7.22 -26.58 0.99
C GLY A 25 6.47 -25.27 0.65
N THR A 26 5.16 -25.31 0.54
CA THR A 26 4.34 -24.14 0.25
C THR A 26 4.53 -23.07 1.33
N ILE A 27 4.84 -21.85 0.91
CA ILE A 27 4.96 -20.72 1.84
C ILE A 27 3.62 -20.01 1.89
N ALA A 28 2.90 -20.19 3.00
CA ALA A 28 1.66 -19.50 3.30
C ALA A 28 1.56 -19.34 4.81
N GLU A 29 1.20 -18.15 5.27
CA GLU A 29 1.17 -17.83 6.69
C GLU A 29 0.04 -16.88 7.01
N ASP A 30 -0.65 -17.14 8.14
CA ASP A 30 -1.69 -16.27 8.66
C ASP A 30 -1.09 -15.12 9.48
N PHE A 31 -1.59 -13.92 9.25
CA PHE A 31 -1.26 -12.74 10.05
C PHE A 31 -2.57 -12.14 10.56
N ALA A 32 -2.73 -12.09 11.87
CA ALA A 32 -3.97 -11.63 12.51
C ALA A 32 -4.14 -10.12 12.42
N ASP A 33 -3.04 -9.38 12.53
CA ASP A 33 -3.07 -7.92 12.68
C ASP A 33 -2.09 -7.25 11.72
N VAL A 34 -2.59 -6.84 10.57
CA VAL A 34 -1.84 -6.05 9.60
C VAL A 34 -2.66 -4.85 9.15
N THR A 35 -2.01 -3.88 8.53
CA THR A 35 -2.67 -2.73 7.93
C THR A 35 -2.26 -2.64 6.47
N VAL A 36 -3.25 -2.64 5.57
CA VAL A 36 -3.05 -2.62 4.12
C VAL A 36 -3.41 -1.25 3.58
N LEU A 37 -2.55 -0.72 2.72
CA LEU A 37 -2.74 0.56 2.04
C LEU A 37 -2.75 0.35 0.54
N PHE A 38 -3.75 0.93 -0.13
CA PHE A 38 -3.78 1.09 -1.58
C PHE A 38 -3.72 2.57 -1.92
N ALA A 39 -2.88 2.92 -2.88
CA ALA A 39 -2.80 4.28 -3.42
C ALA A 39 -2.94 4.21 -4.94
N ASP A 40 -3.74 5.10 -5.50
CA ASP A 40 -4.04 5.13 -6.92
C ASP A 40 -3.83 6.54 -7.46
N ILE A 41 -3.31 6.66 -8.69
CA ILE A 41 -3.15 7.95 -9.35
C ILE A 41 -4.46 8.29 -10.04
N VAL A 42 -5.10 9.37 -9.59
CA VAL A 42 -6.40 9.81 -10.11
C VAL A 42 -6.20 10.47 -11.48
N GLY A 43 -7.08 10.12 -12.43
CA GLY A 43 -7.03 10.70 -13.77
C GLY A 43 -5.89 10.18 -14.63
N PHE A 44 -5.33 9.02 -14.30
CA PHE A 44 -4.20 8.42 -15.00
C PHE A 44 -4.45 8.29 -16.51
N THR A 45 -5.63 7.83 -16.91
CA THR A 45 -5.98 7.67 -18.32
C THR A 45 -5.92 8.99 -19.09
N GLU A 46 -6.37 10.09 -18.48
CA GLU A 46 -6.30 11.42 -19.09
C GLU A 46 -4.87 11.93 -19.22
N ILE A 47 -4.07 11.71 -18.18
CA ILE A 47 -2.64 12.07 -18.17
C ILE A 47 -1.91 11.25 -19.23
N ALA A 48 -2.21 9.96 -19.32
CA ALA A 48 -1.60 9.04 -20.29
C ALA A 48 -1.87 9.48 -21.74
N SER A 49 -3.01 10.09 -22.02
CA SER A 49 -3.36 10.53 -23.37
C SER A 49 -2.54 11.71 -23.86
N SER A 50 -1.96 12.51 -22.94
CA SER A 50 -1.17 13.70 -23.27
C SER A 50 0.34 13.47 -23.27
N LEU A 51 0.79 12.25 -22.92
CA LEU A 51 2.21 11.88 -22.82
C LEU A 51 2.52 10.70 -23.72
N SER A 52 3.79 10.59 -24.14
CA SER A 52 4.25 9.36 -24.80
C SER A 52 4.31 8.23 -23.76
N ALA A 53 4.23 6.98 -24.23
CA ALA A 53 4.32 5.81 -23.36
C ALA A 53 5.63 5.80 -22.54
N ILE A 54 6.74 6.19 -23.17
CA ILE A 54 8.05 6.26 -22.51
C ILE A 54 8.05 7.32 -21.40
N GLN A 55 7.50 8.51 -21.67
CA GLN A 55 7.41 9.57 -20.66
C GLN A 55 6.55 9.13 -19.49
N LEU A 56 5.43 8.50 -19.78
CA LEU A 56 4.52 8.01 -18.75
C LEU A 56 5.20 6.99 -17.83
N VAL A 57 5.90 6.01 -18.40
CA VAL A 57 6.63 5.00 -17.63
C VAL A 57 7.70 5.65 -16.76
N ARG A 58 8.43 6.64 -17.28
CA ARG A 58 9.44 7.38 -16.50
C ARG A 58 8.84 8.12 -15.32
N LEU A 59 7.70 8.79 -15.52
CA LEU A 59 7.03 9.51 -14.43
C LEU A 59 6.49 8.54 -13.37
N LEU A 60 5.85 7.45 -13.79
CA LEU A 60 5.38 6.42 -12.87
C LEU A 60 6.53 5.81 -12.07
N ASN A 61 7.63 5.48 -12.75
CA ASN A 61 8.79 4.90 -12.08
C ASN A 61 9.35 5.85 -11.02
N GLN A 62 9.38 7.14 -11.30
CA GLN A 62 9.84 8.14 -10.35
C GLN A 62 8.93 8.20 -9.11
N ILE A 63 7.62 8.22 -9.32
CA ILE A 63 6.64 8.24 -8.23
C ILE A 63 6.73 6.98 -7.39
N PHE A 64 6.71 5.81 -8.02
CA PHE A 64 6.75 4.53 -7.31
C PHE A 64 8.09 4.28 -6.63
N SER A 65 9.19 4.79 -7.19
CA SER A 65 10.50 4.73 -6.53
C SER A 65 10.53 5.57 -5.26
N ASP A 66 9.89 6.73 -5.27
CA ASP A 66 9.73 7.55 -4.07
C ASP A 66 8.91 6.81 -3.02
N PHE A 67 7.83 6.14 -3.43
CA PHE A 67 7.01 5.34 -2.52
C PHE A 67 7.79 4.13 -1.96
N ASP A 68 8.63 3.50 -2.78
CA ASP A 68 9.49 2.40 -2.32
C ASP A 68 10.46 2.87 -1.22
N ARG A 69 11.03 4.07 -1.37
CA ARG A 69 11.90 4.66 -0.32
C ARG A 69 11.13 4.91 0.97
N LEU A 70 9.88 5.37 0.87
CA LEU A 70 9.03 5.55 2.04
C LEU A 70 8.71 4.22 2.72
N SER A 71 8.41 3.18 1.95
CA SER A 71 8.13 1.86 2.51
C SER A 71 9.36 1.33 3.29
N ASP A 72 10.56 1.52 2.75
CA ASP A 72 11.80 1.13 3.42
C ASP A 72 12.02 1.95 4.69
N GLN A 73 11.76 3.25 4.64
CA GLN A 73 11.92 4.16 5.79
C GLN A 73 11.08 3.72 6.99
N TYR A 74 9.87 3.23 6.74
CA TYR A 74 8.94 2.82 7.78
C TYR A 74 8.90 1.32 8.03
N ASN A 75 9.83 0.57 7.44
CA ASN A 75 9.91 -0.90 7.56
C ASN A 75 8.60 -1.58 7.15
N LEU A 76 8.01 -1.09 6.07
CA LEU A 76 6.80 -1.64 5.49
C LEU A 76 7.14 -2.54 4.31
N GLU A 77 6.23 -3.45 3.98
CA GLU A 77 6.42 -4.37 2.88
C GLU A 77 5.61 -3.93 1.67
N LYS A 78 6.29 -3.47 0.62
CA LYS A 78 5.64 -3.26 -0.68
C LYS A 78 5.24 -4.62 -1.23
N ILE A 79 3.97 -4.77 -1.60
CA ILE A 79 3.48 -6.02 -2.18
C ILE A 79 3.62 -5.99 -3.70
N LYS A 80 3.00 -5.02 -4.35
CA LYS A 80 3.01 -4.93 -5.81
C LYS A 80 2.50 -3.57 -6.29
N THR A 81 2.72 -3.31 -7.58
CA THR A 81 1.99 -2.28 -8.30
C THR A 81 1.02 -2.96 -9.26
N ILE A 82 -0.15 -2.36 -9.45
CA ILE A 82 -1.17 -2.83 -10.40
C ILE A 82 -1.49 -1.61 -11.28
N GLY A 83 -0.87 -1.55 -12.47
CA GLY A 83 -1.00 -0.37 -13.32
C GLY A 83 -0.49 0.88 -12.61
N ASP A 84 -1.40 1.81 -12.32
CA ASP A 84 -1.14 3.06 -11.62
C ASP A 84 -1.44 3.00 -10.11
N ALA A 85 -1.68 1.80 -9.58
CA ALA A 85 -1.96 1.59 -8.17
C ALA A 85 -0.76 0.96 -7.44
N TYR A 86 -0.57 1.35 -6.18
CA TYR A 86 0.51 0.89 -5.31
C TYR A 86 -0.09 0.22 -4.07
N MET A 87 0.41 -0.97 -3.73
CA MET A 87 -0.04 -1.72 -2.56
C MET A 87 1.11 -1.97 -1.60
N VAL A 88 0.92 -1.60 -0.34
CA VAL A 88 1.91 -1.77 0.73
C VAL A 88 1.20 -2.21 2.00
N VAL A 89 1.91 -2.95 2.85
CA VAL A 89 1.37 -3.50 4.09
C VAL A 89 2.33 -3.32 5.25
N GLY A 90 1.79 -3.11 6.43
CA GLY A 90 2.53 -3.10 7.69
C GLY A 90 2.13 -4.28 8.57
N GLY A 91 3.09 -4.86 9.28
CA GLY A 91 2.85 -5.95 10.20
C GLY A 91 3.21 -7.33 9.67
N LEU A 92 3.84 -7.42 8.50
CA LEU A 92 4.35 -8.67 7.94
C LEU A 92 5.58 -8.38 7.06
N PRO A 93 6.41 -9.37 6.77
CA PRO A 93 6.42 -10.72 7.33
C PRO A 93 6.80 -10.75 8.80
N ARG A 94 7.35 -9.66 9.31
CA ARG A 94 7.66 -9.46 10.72
C ARG A 94 6.50 -8.73 11.38
N ARG A 95 5.92 -9.33 12.42
CA ARG A 95 4.82 -8.72 13.16
C ARG A 95 5.27 -7.45 13.88
N SER A 96 4.41 -6.44 13.92
CA SER A 96 4.68 -5.17 14.58
C SER A 96 3.41 -4.65 15.25
N PRO A 97 3.50 -4.20 16.51
CA PRO A 97 2.35 -3.58 17.18
C PRO A 97 2.01 -2.20 16.62
N HIS A 98 2.94 -1.59 15.86
CA HIS A 98 2.78 -0.23 15.31
C HIS A 98 2.49 -0.24 13.80
N HIS A 99 1.94 -1.35 13.27
CA HIS A 99 1.68 -1.50 11.84
C HIS A 99 0.77 -0.40 11.28
N ALA A 100 -0.28 -0.03 12.02
CA ALA A 100 -1.21 1.00 11.58
C ALA A 100 -0.57 2.40 11.58
N GLN A 101 0.19 2.72 12.61
CA GLN A 101 0.89 4.01 12.73
C GLN A 101 1.90 4.21 11.61
N ALA A 102 2.67 3.18 11.29
CA ALA A 102 3.65 3.22 10.19
C ALA A 102 2.96 3.46 8.84
N ILE A 103 1.88 2.76 8.58
CA ILE A 103 1.09 2.94 7.35
C ILE A 103 0.49 4.35 7.28
N ALA A 104 -0.07 4.85 8.38
CA ALA A 104 -0.64 6.20 8.41
C ALA A 104 0.40 7.27 8.10
N GLN A 105 1.59 7.15 8.68
CA GLN A 105 2.67 8.09 8.44
C GLN A 105 3.14 8.03 6.99
N MET A 106 3.27 6.82 6.43
CA MET A 106 3.60 6.66 5.02
C MET A 106 2.55 7.33 4.12
N ALA A 107 1.26 7.16 4.43
CA ALA A 107 0.18 7.76 3.65
C ALA A 107 0.29 9.29 3.59
N LEU A 108 0.55 9.92 4.74
CA LEU A 108 0.76 11.36 4.81
C LEU A 108 2.00 11.78 4.00
N ASP A 109 3.08 11.02 4.10
CA ASP A 109 4.32 11.31 3.38
C ASP A 109 4.16 11.08 1.87
N MET A 110 3.32 10.13 1.46
CA MET A 110 2.99 9.93 0.04
C MET A 110 2.32 11.18 -0.56
N GLN A 111 1.43 11.83 0.17
CA GLN A 111 0.81 13.08 -0.27
C GLN A 111 1.85 14.19 -0.45
N ILE A 112 2.80 14.28 0.48
CA ILE A 112 3.91 15.23 0.40
C ILE A 112 4.80 14.92 -0.81
N ALA A 113 5.10 13.63 -1.03
CA ALA A 113 5.92 13.19 -2.15
C ALA A 113 5.30 13.55 -3.50
N ILE A 114 3.98 13.39 -3.65
CA ILE A 114 3.26 13.76 -4.87
C ILE A 114 3.31 15.27 -5.10
N ALA A 115 3.10 16.07 -4.06
CA ALA A 115 3.17 17.52 -4.17
C ALA A 115 4.57 17.98 -4.63
N LYS A 116 5.62 17.40 -4.06
CA LYS A 116 7.01 17.67 -4.44
C LYS A 116 7.29 17.23 -5.87
N PHE A 117 6.84 16.04 -6.26
CA PHE A 117 6.98 15.52 -7.61
C PHE A 117 6.34 16.48 -8.63
N ASN A 118 5.13 16.93 -8.35
CA ASN A 118 4.40 17.86 -9.22
C ASN A 118 5.17 19.17 -9.42
N ALA A 119 5.70 19.72 -8.33
CA ALA A 119 6.49 20.95 -8.40
C ALA A 119 7.77 20.78 -9.21
N GLU A 120 8.47 19.67 -9.04
CA GLU A 120 9.75 19.41 -9.71
C GLU A 120 9.58 19.05 -11.19
N ASN A 121 8.43 18.49 -11.58
CA ASN A 121 8.19 18.00 -12.94
C ASN A 121 7.12 18.80 -13.71
N GLN A 122 6.62 19.88 -13.14
CA GLN A 122 5.54 20.70 -13.71
C GLN A 122 4.33 19.82 -14.10
N GLN A 123 3.95 18.94 -13.19
CA GLN A 123 2.81 18.03 -13.33
C GLN A 123 1.73 18.36 -12.31
N ASN A 124 0.56 17.77 -12.50
CA ASN A 124 -0.59 17.95 -11.61
C ASN A 124 -1.22 16.60 -11.30
N PHE A 125 -0.42 15.65 -10.83
CA PHE A 125 -0.92 14.34 -10.40
C PHE A 125 -1.64 14.45 -9.05
N SER A 126 -2.70 13.66 -8.90
CA SER A 126 -3.41 13.52 -7.65
C SER A 126 -3.45 12.05 -7.27
N ILE A 127 -3.45 11.75 -5.97
CA ILE A 127 -3.59 10.38 -5.49
C ILE A 127 -4.80 10.24 -4.58
N ARG A 128 -5.30 9.01 -4.54
CA ARG A 128 -6.38 8.62 -3.66
C ARG A 128 -5.90 7.43 -2.86
N ILE A 129 -5.99 7.48 -1.53
CA ILE A 129 -5.43 6.47 -0.64
C ILE A 129 -6.55 5.86 0.20
N GLY A 130 -6.51 4.54 0.35
CA GLY A 130 -7.42 3.79 1.21
C GLY A 130 -6.65 2.84 2.12
N ILE A 131 -7.09 2.72 3.37
CA ILE A 131 -6.41 1.92 4.39
C ILE A 131 -7.44 1.10 5.17
N HIS A 132 -7.10 -0.16 5.42
CA HIS A 132 -7.89 -1.03 6.30
C HIS A 132 -6.95 -1.96 7.08
N SER A 133 -7.38 -2.34 8.27
CA SER A 133 -6.62 -3.22 9.17
C SER A 133 -7.43 -4.48 9.45
N GLY A 134 -6.75 -5.61 9.54
CA GLY A 134 -7.37 -6.90 9.82
C GLY A 134 -6.43 -8.05 9.56
N SER A 135 -6.98 -9.25 9.41
CA SER A 135 -6.19 -10.45 9.15
C SER A 135 -6.01 -10.69 7.65
N VAL A 136 -4.89 -11.29 7.30
CA VAL A 136 -4.61 -11.72 5.92
C VAL A 136 -3.85 -13.05 5.93
N VAL A 137 -3.86 -13.73 4.80
CA VAL A 137 -2.93 -14.80 4.50
C VAL A 137 -1.90 -14.25 3.53
N ALA A 138 -0.62 -14.42 3.83
CA ALA A 138 0.47 -14.03 2.95
C ALA A 138 1.18 -15.29 2.45
N GLY A 139 1.59 -15.28 1.19
CA GLY A 139 2.27 -16.45 0.65
C GLY A 139 2.97 -16.18 -0.67
N VAL A 140 3.74 -17.17 -1.11
CA VAL A 140 4.47 -17.12 -2.37
C VAL A 140 3.76 -18.01 -3.38
N ILE A 141 3.47 -17.42 -4.54
CA ILE A 141 2.84 -18.14 -5.66
C ILE A 141 3.74 -18.04 -6.89
N GLY A 142 3.75 -19.13 -7.67
CA GLY A 142 4.40 -19.19 -8.96
C GLY A 142 5.61 -20.10 -8.97
N ILE A 143 6.02 -20.48 -10.18
CA ILE A 143 7.20 -21.27 -10.44
C ILE A 143 8.23 -20.44 -11.23
N LYS A 144 7.76 -19.72 -12.25
CA LYS A 144 8.61 -18.89 -13.10
C LYS A 144 8.85 -17.50 -12.56
N LYS A 145 7.78 -16.87 -12.06
CA LYS A 145 7.83 -15.53 -11.45
C LYS A 145 7.25 -15.64 -10.06
N LEU A 146 8.11 -15.72 -9.08
CA LEU A 146 7.70 -15.81 -7.69
C LEU A 146 7.07 -14.49 -7.24
N THR A 147 5.87 -14.55 -6.70
CA THR A 147 5.15 -13.39 -6.20
C THR A 147 4.76 -13.63 -4.76
N TYR A 148 5.19 -12.72 -3.88
CA TYR A 148 4.71 -12.67 -2.49
C TYR A 148 3.47 -11.77 -2.49
N ASP A 149 2.33 -12.32 -2.12
CA ASP A 149 1.07 -11.60 -2.17
C ASP A 149 0.22 -11.89 -0.93
N LEU A 150 -0.88 -11.15 -0.83
CA LEU A 150 -1.82 -11.22 0.29
C LEU A 150 -3.20 -11.63 -0.20
N TRP A 151 -3.88 -12.42 0.61
CA TRP A 151 -5.27 -12.83 0.34
C TRP A 151 -6.12 -12.62 1.58
N GLY A 152 -7.38 -12.33 1.36
CA GLY A 152 -8.38 -12.22 2.39
C GLY A 152 -9.25 -10.98 2.24
N ASP A 153 -10.28 -10.95 3.04
CA ASP A 153 -11.29 -9.91 3.04
C ASP A 153 -10.72 -8.53 3.37
N THR A 154 -9.71 -8.49 4.25
CA THR A 154 -9.00 -7.27 4.63
C THR A 154 -8.42 -6.55 3.40
N VAL A 155 -7.86 -7.29 2.45
CA VAL A 155 -7.31 -6.74 1.21
C VAL A 155 -8.41 -6.10 0.38
N ASN A 156 -9.55 -6.79 0.25
CA ASN A 156 -10.68 -6.30 -0.54
C ASN A 156 -11.28 -5.02 0.07
N ILE A 157 -11.40 -4.96 1.39
CA ILE A 157 -11.91 -3.78 2.07
C ILE A 157 -10.93 -2.60 1.91
N ALA A 158 -9.62 -2.83 2.05
CA ALA A 158 -8.62 -1.78 1.83
C ALA A 158 -8.72 -1.21 0.42
N SER A 159 -8.89 -2.08 -0.58
CA SER A 159 -9.09 -1.66 -1.97
C SER A 159 -10.36 -0.81 -2.13
N ARG A 160 -11.45 -1.15 -1.43
CA ARG A 160 -12.70 -0.37 -1.45
C ARG A 160 -12.54 0.96 -0.74
N MET A 161 -11.75 1.03 0.35
CA MET A 161 -11.45 2.31 1.01
C MET A 161 -10.80 3.27 0.03
N GLU A 162 -9.92 2.78 -0.83
CA GLU A 162 -9.30 3.59 -1.87
C GLU A 162 -10.31 3.93 -2.97
N SER A 163 -10.96 2.94 -3.59
CA SER A 163 -11.82 3.16 -4.75
C SER A 163 -13.05 4.02 -4.45
N GLN A 164 -13.54 3.99 -3.23
CA GLN A 164 -14.67 4.81 -2.76
C GLN A 164 -14.23 6.05 -1.97
N GLY A 165 -12.94 6.34 -1.99
CA GLY A 165 -12.38 7.53 -1.35
C GLY A 165 -12.51 8.78 -2.20
N PHE A 166 -11.83 9.83 -1.76
CA PHE A 166 -11.79 11.12 -2.44
C PHE A 166 -10.40 11.44 -2.93
N THR A 167 -10.33 12.12 -4.05
CA THR A 167 -9.07 12.65 -4.61
C THR A 167 -8.33 13.48 -3.56
N ASN A 168 -7.03 13.23 -3.41
CA ASN A 168 -6.14 13.89 -2.46
C ASN A 168 -6.52 13.67 -0.99
N LYS A 169 -7.30 12.64 -0.69
CA LYS A 169 -7.69 12.25 0.67
C LYS A 169 -7.23 10.84 0.98
N ILE A 170 -7.11 10.56 2.27
CA ILE A 170 -6.77 9.25 2.80
C ILE A 170 -7.99 8.75 3.56
N GLN A 171 -8.66 7.73 3.03
CA GLN A 171 -9.83 7.16 3.67
C GLN A 171 -9.46 5.89 4.42
N VAL A 172 -9.84 5.82 5.68
CA VAL A 172 -9.59 4.66 6.53
C VAL A 172 -10.89 4.08 7.04
N SER A 173 -10.91 2.77 7.28
CA SER A 173 -12.01 2.10 7.96
C SER A 173 -12.02 2.43 9.45
N GLU A 174 -13.16 2.19 10.11
CA GLU A 174 -13.26 2.38 11.55
C GLU A 174 -12.24 1.52 12.32
N THR A 175 -11.97 0.30 11.87
CA THR A 175 -10.97 -0.57 12.48
C THR A 175 -9.60 0.11 12.51
N THR A 176 -9.19 0.68 11.39
CA THR A 176 -7.91 1.43 11.31
C THR A 176 -7.96 2.70 12.16
N TYR A 177 -9.08 3.41 12.11
CA TYR A 177 -9.28 4.60 12.94
C TYR A 177 -9.08 4.30 14.43
N GLN A 178 -9.59 3.19 14.93
CA GLN A 178 -9.43 2.81 16.34
C GLN A 178 -7.96 2.60 16.73
N HIS A 179 -7.13 2.11 15.81
CA HIS A 179 -5.68 2.00 16.04
C HIS A 179 -4.98 3.36 16.12
N LEU A 180 -5.49 4.38 15.46
CA LEU A 180 -4.77 5.62 15.17
C LEU A 180 -5.30 6.85 15.91
N ARG A 181 -6.49 6.79 16.46
CA ARG A 181 -7.23 7.95 16.97
C ARG A 181 -6.49 8.78 18.02
N ASP A 182 -5.63 8.16 18.80
CA ASP A 182 -4.90 8.85 19.87
C ASP A 182 -3.72 9.67 19.36
N GLU A 183 -3.19 9.32 18.18
CA GLU A 183 -1.96 9.91 17.64
C GLU A 183 -2.18 10.74 16.38
N PHE A 184 -3.33 10.58 15.72
CA PHE A 184 -3.62 11.23 14.43
C PHE A 184 -4.94 11.98 14.47
N LEU A 185 -5.05 12.98 13.60
CA LEU A 185 -6.25 13.79 13.42
C LEU A 185 -7.11 13.21 12.31
N PHE A 186 -8.40 13.13 12.56
CA PHE A 186 -9.36 12.58 11.61
C PHE A 186 -10.59 13.47 11.47
N GLU A 187 -11.22 13.34 10.32
CA GLU A 187 -12.54 13.88 10.04
C GLU A 187 -13.45 12.70 9.71
N LYS A 188 -14.58 12.57 10.38
CA LYS A 188 -15.52 11.48 10.10
C LYS A 188 -16.20 11.74 8.77
N ARG A 189 -16.03 10.80 7.83
CA ARG A 189 -16.73 10.88 6.55
C ARG A 189 -18.16 10.36 6.65
N GLY A 190 -18.36 9.27 7.40
CA GLY A 190 -19.65 8.61 7.54
C GLY A 190 -19.65 7.21 6.96
N GLU A 191 -20.85 6.70 6.69
CA GLU A 191 -21.01 5.33 6.20
C GLU A 191 -20.90 5.24 4.69
N ILE A 192 -20.25 4.18 4.23
CA ILE A 192 -20.24 3.78 2.82
C ILE A 192 -20.71 2.34 2.72
N GLU A 193 -21.27 1.96 1.57
CA GLU A 193 -21.67 0.59 1.31
C GLU A 193 -20.50 -0.16 0.70
N VAL A 194 -20.06 -1.25 1.36
CA VAL A 194 -18.97 -2.10 0.90
C VAL A 194 -19.56 -3.44 0.48
N LYS A 195 -19.35 -3.81 -0.78
CA LYS A 195 -19.88 -5.05 -1.36
C LYS A 195 -19.51 -6.25 -0.49
N GLY A 196 -20.52 -7.01 -0.07
CA GLY A 196 -20.35 -8.20 0.77
C GLY A 196 -20.21 -7.91 2.26
N LYS A 197 -20.14 -6.64 2.68
CA LYS A 197 -19.97 -6.24 4.08
C LYS A 197 -21.09 -5.32 4.61
N GLY A 198 -21.91 -4.76 3.72
CA GLY A 198 -22.91 -3.79 4.09
C GLY A 198 -22.29 -2.42 4.36
N LYS A 199 -22.89 -1.69 5.31
CA LYS A 199 -22.45 -0.32 5.64
C LYS A 199 -21.24 -0.35 6.57
N MET A 200 -20.22 0.43 6.24
CA MET A 200 -19.03 0.60 7.05
C MET A 200 -18.79 2.09 7.33
N THR A 201 -18.49 2.41 8.58
CA THR A 201 -18.11 3.77 8.97
C THR A 201 -16.70 4.05 8.54
N THR A 202 -16.47 5.23 7.97
CA THR A 202 -15.16 5.63 7.43
C THR A 202 -14.75 6.99 7.96
N TYR A 203 -13.44 7.22 7.95
CA TYR A 203 -12.80 8.45 8.42
C TYR A 203 -11.79 8.91 7.41
N LEU A 204 -11.51 10.21 7.37
CA LEU A 204 -10.44 10.78 6.57
C LEU A 204 -9.28 11.14 7.48
N LEU A 205 -8.11 10.62 7.19
CA LEU A 205 -6.88 10.93 7.92
C LEU A 205 -6.37 12.29 7.46
N ILE A 206 -6.26 13.23 8.41
CA ILE A 206 -5.91 14.61 8.11
C ILE A 206 -4.43 14.89 8.39
N GLY A 207 -3.93 14.38 9.48
CA GLY A 207 -2.55 14.63 9.88
C GLY A 207 -2.24 14.02 11.23
N ARG A 208 -1.06 14.35 11.72
CA ARG A 208 -0.59 13.91 13.03
C ARG A 208 -1.02 14.92 14.10
N LYS A 209 -1.34 14.43 15.31
CA LYS A 209 -1.59 15.29 16.47
C LYS A 209 -0.31 15.97 16.96
#